data_efa6beec58ff95911116955331242be3
#
_entry.id   efa6beec58ff95911116955331242be3
#
_cell.length_a   1.000
_cell.length_b   1.000
_cell.length_c   1.000
_cell.angle_alpha   90.00
_cell.angle_beta   90.00
_cell.angle_gamma   90.00
#
_symmetry.space_group_name_H-M   'P 1'
#
loop_
_entity.id
_entity.type
_entity.pdbx_description
1 polymer ?
#
loop_
_entity_poly.entity_id
_entity_poly.type
_entity_poly.pdbx_seq_one_letter_code
_entity_poly.pdbx_strand_id
1 'polypeptide(L)'
;MSKANKENNTSGHIQLDLTYDEVNLLREYMKRTEDYYRGLILLKSEWHPEQNKDVLSYIKAKVRLIDNLQEKTLYDGQPEYYRQMQ
;
A
#
# COMPACT_ATOMS: atom_id res chain seq x y z
N MET A 1 -19.08 5.51 -18.24
CA MET A 1 -19.09 4.92 -17.79
C MET A 1 -19.07 4.65 -16.82
N SER A 2 -18.80 4.56 -16.57
CA SER A 2 -18.54 4.11 -15.70
C SER A 2 -19.30 3.40 -14.86
N LYS A 3 -20.28 2.94 -15.20
CA LYS A 3 -21.01 2.17 -14.44
C LYS A 3 -20.41 0.87 -14.16
N ALA A 4 -19.59 0.42 -14.99
CA ALA A 4 -18.87 -0.79 -14.71
C ALA A 4 -18.10 -0.69 -13.44
N ASN A 5 -17.65 0.49 -13.12
CA ASN A 5 -16.87 0.66 -11.92
C ASN A 5 -17.66 0.40 -10.68
N LYS A 6 -18.94 0.69 -10.72
CA LYS A 6 -19.73 0.47 -9.55
C LYS A 6 -19.85 -0.98 -9.21
N GLU A 7 -19.91 -1.78 -10.22
CA GLU A 7 -20.05 -3.19 -9.98
C GLU A 7 -18.80 -3.81 -9.44
N ASN A 8 -17.67 -3.14 -9.66
CA ASN A 8 -16.40 -3.67 -9.23
C ASN A 8 -15.99 -3.24 -7.85
N ASN A 9 -16.85 -2.51 -7.15
CA ASN A 9 -16.44 -1.89 -5.91
C ASN A 9 -16.01 -2.84 -4.83
N THR A 10 -16.57 -4.04 -4.77
CA THR A 10 -16.27 -4.91 -3.67
C THR A 10 -15.26 -5.97 -4.02
N SER A 11 -15.30 -6.52 -5.20
CA SER A 11 -14.40 -7.60 -5.54
C SER A 11 -13.81 -7.46 -6.92
N GLY A 12 -14.01 -6.34 -7.55
CA GLY A 12 -13.53 -6.14 -8.90
C GLY A 12 -12.18 -5.46 -8.95
N HIS A 13 -11.83 -5.04 -10.14
CA HIS A 13 -10.54 -4.40 -10.39
C HIS A 13 -10.77 -3.09 -11.10
N ILE A 14 -9.88 -2.15 -10.86
CA ILE A 14 -9.90 -0.87 -11.52
C ILE A 14 -8.61 -0.73 -12.29
N GLN A 15 -8.72 -0.29 -13.54
CA GLN A 15 -7.55 -0.01 -14.35
C GLN A 15 -7.27 1.48 -14.32
N LEU A 16 -6.03 1.84 -14.10
CA LEU A 16 -5.59 3.22 -14.08
C LEU A 16 -4.53 3.44 -15.11
N ASP A 17 -4.59 4.61 -15.73
CA ASP A 17 -3.62 5.00 -16.74
C ASP A 17 -2.74 6.08 -16.12
N LEU A 18 -1.57 5.70 -15.64
CA LEU A 18 -0.69 6.59 -14.90
C LEU A 18 0.60 6.83 -15.67
N THR A 19 1.08 8.06 -15.58
CA THR A 19 2.41 8.34 -16.11
C THR A 19 3.47 7.78 -15.17
N TYR A 20 4.69 7.68 -15.66
CA TYR A 20 5.79 7.21 -14.81
C TYR A 20 6.00 8.14 -13.62
N ASP A 21 5.86 9.44 -13.84
CA ASP A 21 6.02 10.38 -12.72
C ASP A 21 4.95 10.16 -11.66
N GLU A 22 3.73 9.90 -12.10
CA GLU A 22 2.65 9.64 -11.15
C GLU A 22 2.89 8.36 -10.38
N VAL A 23 3.36 7.33 -11.05
CA VAL A 23 3.67 6.08 -10.39
C VAL A 23 4.79 6.27 -9.36
N ASN A 24 5.81 6.99 -9.74
CA ASN A 24 6.93 7.22 -8.83
C ASN A 24 6.50 8.01 -7.59
N LEU A 25 5.67 9.01 -7.79
CA LEU A 25 5.15 9.78 -6.67
C LEU A 25 4.30 8.89 -5.75
N LEU A 26 3.48 8.04 -6.34
CA LEU A 26 2.66 7.12 -5.58
C LEU A 26 3.54 6.20 -4.74
N ARG A 27 4.62 5.70 -5.30
CA ARG A 27 5.52 4.82 -4.57
C ARG A 27 6.16 5.54 -3.39
N GLU A 28 6.49 6.82 -3.54
CA GLU A 28 7.03 7.59 -2.43
C GLU A 28 6.04 7.66 -1.27
N TYR A 29 4.79 7.95 -1.57
CA TYR A 29 3.78 8.02 -0.53
C TYR A 29 3.49 6.67 0.08
N MET A 30 3.49 5.63 -0.75
CA MET A 30 3.30 4.29 -0.22
C MET A 30 4.40 3.90 0.75
N LYS A 31 5.64 4.27 0.42
CA LYS A 31 6.76 3.96 1.29
C LYS A 31 6.62 4.66 2.64
N ARG A 32 6.26 5.93 2.62
CA ARG A 32 6.07 6.68 3.86
C ARG A 32 4.96 6.10 4.70
N THR A 33 3.87 5.72 4.07
CA THR A 33 2.74 5.15 4.78
C THR A 33 3.11 3.79 5.35
N GLU A 34 3.84 3.00 4.61
CA GLU A 34 4.28 1.70 5.09
C GLU A 34 5.18 1.85 6.30
N ASP A 35 6.13 2.77 6.24
CA ASP A 35 7.02 3.00 7.37
C ASP A 35 6.25 3.41 8.61
N TYR A 36 5.25 4.25 8.43
CA TYR A 36 4.41 4.69 9.54
C TYR A 36 3.67 3.49 10.15
N TYR A 37 3.06 2.66 9.33
CA TYR A 37 2.32 1.50 9.83
C TYR A 37 3.24 0.48 10.49
N ARG A 38 4.42 0.27 9.93
CA ARG A 38 5.35 -0.68 10.54
C ARG A 38 5.82 -0.18 11.91
N GLY A 39 5.99 1.13 12.04
CA GLY A 39 6.31 1.70 13.35
C GLY A 39 5.20 1.49 14.35
N LEU A 40 3.95 1.66 13.90
CA LEU A 40 2.82 1.42 14.77
C LEU A 40 2.72 -0.04 15.19
N ILE A 41 3.02 -0.95 14.28
CA ILE A 41 2.99 -2.37 14.61
C ILE A 41 3.98 -2.67 15.72
N LEU A 42 5.20 -2.14 15.60
CA LEU A 42 6.20 -2.35 16.63
C LEU A 42 5.73 -1.81 17.97
N LEU A 43 5.25 -0.57 17.95
CA LEU A 43 4.85 0.07 19.19
C LEU A 43 3.71 -0.68 19.86
N LYS A 44 2.67 -1.01 19.10
CA LYS A 44 1.49 -1.64 19.68
C LYS A 44 1.73 -3.10 20.01
N SER A 45 2.69 -3.74 19.38
CA SER A 45 3.03 -5.11 19.71
C SER A 45 3.75 -5.18 21.05
N GLU A 46 4.50 -4.15 21.39
CA GLU A 46 5.23 -4.13 22.65
C GLU A 46 4.38 -3.61 23.80
N TRP A 47 3.38 -2.80 23.48
CA TRP A 47 2.53 -2.19 24.49
C TRP A 47 1.13 -2.82 24.44
N HIS A 48 0.79 -3.58 25.45
CA HIS A 48 -0.56 -4.14 25.60
C HIS A 48 -1.01 -4.88 24.34
N PRO A 49 -0.26 -5.90 23.91
CA PRO A 49 -0.61 -6.57 22.65
C PRO A 49 -2.00 -7.16 22.62
N GLU A 50 -2.50 -7.61 23.76
CA GLU A 50 -3.85 -8.18 23.79
C GLU A 50 -4.91 -7.14 23.52
N GLN A 51 -4.73 -5.95 24.04
CA GLN A 51 -5.71 -4.89 23.87
C GLN A 51 -5.65 -4.30 22.47
N ASN A 52 -4.52 -4.46 21.79
CA ASN A 52 -4.33 -3.90 20.45
C ASN A 52 -4.52 -4.92 19.35
N LYS A 53 -5.05 -6.07 19.68
CA LYS A 53 -5.12 -7.17 18.73
C LYS A 53 -5.87 -6.81 17.46
N ASP A 54 -7.03 -6.20 17.58
CA ASP A 54 -7.83 -5.84 16.42
C ASP A 54 -7.16 -4.74 15.60
N VAL A 55 -6.58 -3.77 16.28
CA VAL A 55 -5.89 -2.69 15.60
C VAL A 55 -4.69 -3.24 14.84
N LEU A 56 -3.96 -4.18 15.47
CA LEU A 56 -2.81 -4.77 14.80
C LEU A 56 -3.23 -5.53 13.55
N SER A 57 -4.32 -6.27 13.61
CA SER A 57 -4.81 -6.97 12.43
C SER A 57 -5.13 -6.02 11.31
N TYR A 58 -5.79 -4.92 11.64
CA TYR A 58 -6.15 -3.90 10.66
C TYR A 58 -4.90 -3.31 10.00
N ILE A 59 -3.91 -2.94 10.82
CA ILE A 59 -2.69 -2.31 10.32
C ILE A 59 -1.90 -3.29 9.45
N LYS A 60 -1.80 -4.54 9.88
CA LYS A 60 -1.07 -5.54 9.10
C LYS A 60 -1.71 -5.78 7.75
N ALA A 61 -3.04 -5.73 7.71
CA ALA A 61 -3.74 -5.87 6.43
C ALA A 61 -3.41 -4.70 5.50
N LYS A 62 -3.31 -3.49 6.05
CA LYS A 62 -2.94 -2.33 5.25
C LYS A 62 -1.53 -2.45 4.69
N VAL A 63 -0.60 -2.93 5.50
CA VAL A 63 0.77 -3.13 5.03
C VAL A 63 0.79 -4.12 3.89
N ARG A 64 0.00 -5.19 3.99
CA ARG A 64 -0.05 -6.18 2.92
C ARG A 64 -0.57 -5.58 1.62
N LEU A 65 -1.59 -4.73 1.71
CA LEU A 65 -2.10 -4.06 0.51
C LEU A 65 -1.06 -3.14 -0.10
N ILE A 66 -0.31 -2.44 0.74
CA ILE A 66 0.74 -1.56 0.25
C ILE A 66 1.82 -2.36 -0.46
N ASP A 67 2.21 -3.50 0.10
CA ASP A 67 3.20 -4.35 -0.53
C ASP A 67 2.73 -4.80 -1.91
N ASN A 68 1.45 -5.17 -2.02
CA ASN A 68 0.89 -5.57 -3.30
C ASN A 68 0.93 -4.43 -4.31
N LEU A 69 0.59 -3.23 -3.86
CA LEU A 69 0.62 -2.07 -4.74
C LEU A 69 2.03 -1.72 -5.17
N GLN A 70 3.00 -1.86 -4.29
CA GLN A 70 4.38 -1.60 -4.65
C GLN A 70 4.86 -2.56 -5.72
N GLU A 71 4.45 -3.82 -5.64
CA GLU A 71 4.78 -4.77 -6.68
C GLU A 71 4.16 -4.39 -8.01
N LYS A 72 2.92 -3.96 -7.99
CA LYS A 72 2.19 -3.64 -9.21
C LYS A 72 2.65 -2.35 -9.86
N THR A 73 3.43 -1.55 -9.16
CA THR A 73 3.89 -0.26 -9.68
C THR A 73 5.34 -0.30 -10.13
N LEU A 74 5.90 -1.49 -10.30
CA LEU A 74 7.23 -1.64 -10.88
C LEU A 74 7.11 -1.66 -12.39
N TYR A 75 8.08 -1.06 -13.07
CA TYR A 75 8.08 -1.06 -14.53
C TYR A 75 9.52 -1.04 -15.03
N ASP A 76 9.71 -1.47 -16.27
CA ASP A 76 11.03 -1.49 -16.88
C ASP A 76 11.54 -0.07 -17.07
N GLY A 77 12.79 0.14 -16.70
CA GLY A 77 13.37 1.48 -16.82
C GLY A 77 13.09 2.39 -15.65
N GLN A 78 12.39 1.89 -14.64
CA GLN A 78 12.14 2.72 -13.46
C GLN A 78 13.46 3.05 -12.78
N PRO A 79 13.64 4.31 -12.34
CA PRO A 79 14.86 4.69 -11.63
C PRO A 79 15.08 3.81 -10.40
N GLU A 80 16.33 3.51 -10.12
CA GLU A 80 16.70 2.60 -9.03
C GLU A 80 16.10 3.04 -7.70
N TYR A 81 16.12 4.34 -7.45
CA TYR A 81 15.60 4.87 -6.20
C TYR A 81 14.18 4.41 -5.94
N TYR A 82 13.33 4.46 -6.99
CA TYR A 82 11.94 4.09 -6.82
C TYR A 82 11.72 2.59 -6.78
N ARG A 83 12.59 1.84 -7.43
CA ARG A 83 12.46 0.39 -7.42
C ARG A 83 12.77 -0.20 -6.07
N GLN A 84 13.60 0.46 -5.29
CA GLN A 84 14.04 -0.05 -4.00
C GLN A 84 13.17 0.42 -2.84
N MET A 85 12.10 1.13 -3.12
CA MET A 85 11.19 1.60 -2.09
C MET A 85 10.26 0.48 -1.65
N GLN A 86 10.78 -0.45 -0.90
CA GLN A 86 9.94 -1.50 -0.34
C GLN A 86 10.32 -1.80 1.11
#